data_91b4f890de19fab8f57626bed4c43828
#
_entry.id   91b4f890de19fab8f57626bed4c43828
#
_cell.length_a   1.000
_cell.length_b   1.000
_cell.length_c   1.000
_cell.angle_alpha   90.00
_cell.angle_beta   90.00
_cell.angle_gamma   90.00
#
_symmetry.space_group_name_H-M   'P 1'
#
loop_
_entity.id
_entity.type
_entity.pdbx_description
1 polymer ?
#
loop_
_entity_poly.entity_id
_entity_poly.type
_entity_poly.pdbx_seq_one_letter_code
_entity_poly.pdbx_strand_id
1 'polypeptide(L)'
;DLPSIDFKSSIDNKNDNYLKKYSILNKKQPTKSILEPKNDFKNPGDEIKDKLNKKIADKPIDDSFRSDQFLGQFDVKSKYLKIVCRDHEYPDGDRVRILVNDKVVIPEILLESASKEYYIDLSKGFNKVEFEALNQGTSGPNTAAFRVYDDKGNIVTSNEWNLTTGVKAKIIVLKKDEDAETKESE
;
A
#
# COMPACT_ATOMS: atom_id res chain seq x y z
N ASP A 1 16.67 54.02 -42.95
CA ASP A 1 17.97 53.35 -43.14
C ASP A 1 19.01 54.00 -42.25
N LEU A 2 19.30 53.32 -41.11
CA LEU A 2 20.38 53.69 -40.24
C LEU A 2 21.66 52.96 -40.70
N PRO A 3 22.81 53.60 -40.78
CA PRO A 3 24.05 53.01 -41.24
C PRO A 3 24.54 51.96 -40.20
N SER A 4 24.89 50.79 -40.71
CA SER A 4 25.52 49.74 -39.88
C SER A 4 26.90 50.20 -39.43
N ILE A 5 27.10 50.27 -38.12
CA ILE A 5 28.39 50.57 -37.51
C ILE A 5 29.15 49.24 -37.37
N ASP A 6 30.12 49.04 -38.23
CA ASP A 6 31.06 47.92 -38.14
C ASP A 6 32.07 48.23 -37.04
N PHE A 7 31.88 47.59 -35.88
CA PHE A 7 32.88 47.57 -34.81
C PHE A 7 34.01 46.60 -35.17
N LYS A 8 35.03 47.09 -35.87
CA LYS A 8 36.30 46.40 -35.97
C LYS A 8 37.00 46.46 -34.60
N SER A 9 37.03 45.34 -33.93
CA SER A 9 37.80 45.15 -32.69
C SER A 9 39.28 45.49 -32.99
N SER A 10 39.82 46.51 -32.34
CA SER A 10 41.22 46.91 -32.44
C SER A 10 42.18 46.02 -31.61
N ILE A 11 41.78 44.77 -31.32
CA ILE A 11 42.55 43.79 -30.54
C ILE A 11 43.18 42.73 -31.46
N ASP A 12 43.51 43.09 -32.68
CA ASP A 12 44.43 42.31 -33.52
C ASP A 12 45.88 42.74 -33.27
N ASN A 13 46.33 42.52 -32.04
CA ASN A 13 47.71 42.80 -31.70
C ASN A 13 48.51 41.49 -31.77
N LYS A 14 49.61 41.51 -32.56
CA LYS A 14 50.55 40.38 -32.82
C LYS A 14 51.24 39.82 -31.58
N ASN A 15 50.77 40.09 -30.37
CA ASN A 15 51.29 39.58 -29.09
C ASN A 15 50.35 38.58 -28.38
N ASP A 16 49.52 37.89 -29.12
CA ASP A 16 48.60 36.90 -28.60
C ASP A 16 49.27 35.68 -27.90
N ASN A 17 50.55 35.47 -28.14
CA ASN A 17 51.28 34.38 -27.52
C ASN A 17 51.59 34.61 -26.02
N TYR A 18 51.64 35.86 -25.57
CA TYR A 18 51.86 36.19 -24.16
C TYR A 18 50.61 35.98 -23.32
N LEU A 19 49.44 36.33 -23.83
CA LEU A 19 48.17 36.19 -23.16
C LEU A 19 47.73 34.70 -23.12
N LYS A 20 48.00 33.93 -24.16
CA LYS A 20 47.74 32.48 -24.19
C LYS A 20 48.47 31.70 -23.10
N LYS A 21 49.66 32.15 -22.69
CA LYS A 21 50.49 31.47 -21.66
C LYS A 21 49.88 31.58 -20.27
N TYR A 22 49.09 32.62 -20.02
CA TYR A 22 48.45 32.91 -18.71
C TYR A 22 46.91 32.83 -18.75
N SER A 23 46.34 32.43 -19.87
CA SER A 23 44.87 32.27 -20.00
C SER A 23 44.39 31.06 -19.20
N ILE A 24 43.46 31.28 -18.30
CA ILE A 24 42.77 30.25 -17.52
C ILE A 24 42.04 29.29 -18.46
N LEU A 25 41.64 29.73 -19.65
CA LEU A 25 40.94 28.94 -20.66
C LEU A 25 41.80 27.87 -21.34
N ASN A 26 43.11 27.98 -21.29
CA ASN A 26 44.02 26.99 -21.86
C ASN A 26 44.58 25.97 -20.83
N LYS A 27 44.19 26.07 -19.57
CA LYS A 27 44.43 24.96 -18.64
C LYS A 27 43.52 23.82 -19.03
N LYS A 28 44.08 22.70 -19.50
CA LYS A 28 43.37 21.44 -19.58
C LYS A 28 42.64 21.27 -18.26
N GLN A 29 41.33 21.33 -18.27
CA GLN A 29 40.55 21.06 -17.08
C GLN A 29 40.94 19.67 -16.58
N PRO A 30 41.16 19.52 -15.27
CA PRO A 30 41.38 18.18 -14.73
C PRO A 30 40.11 17.37 -15.06
N THR A 31 40.31 16.24 -15.73
CA THR A 31 39.26 15.33 -16.19
C THR A 31 38.46 14.69 -15.06
N LYS A 32 38.68 15.11 -13.81
CA LYS A 32 37.90 14.71 -12.63
C LYS A 32 37.33 15.95 -11.99
N SER A 33 36.01 16.07 -12.05
CA SER A 33 35.26 17.04 -11.25
C SER A 33 35.58 16.76 -9.77
N ILE A 34 36.04 17.80 -9.07
CA ILE A 34 36.25 17.76 -7.60
C ILE A 34 34.88 17.61 -6.90
N LEU A 35 33.77 17.80 -7.65
CA LEU A 35 32.38 17.71 -7.20
C LEU A 35 31.72 16.35 -7.49
N GLU A 36 32.44 15.38 -8.05
CA GLU A 36 31.95 14.01 -8.00
C GLU A 36 32.08 13.55 -6.54
N PRO A 37 30.97 13.40 -5.81
CA PRO A 37 31.04 12.85 -4.47
C PRO A 37 31.53 11.40 -4.65
N LYS A 38 32.78 11.15 -4.34
CA LYS A 38 33.18 9.81 -3.95
C LYS A 38 32.41 9.51 -2.68
N ASN A 39 31.23 8.92 -2.82
CA ASN A 39 30.53 8.33 -1.71
C ASN A 39 31.31 7.10 -1.24
N ASP A 40 32.47 7.34 -0.64
CA ASP A 40 33.17 6.31 0.13
C ASP A 40 32.49 6.07 1.50
N PHE A 41 31.42 6.84 1.79
CA PHE A 41 30.57 6.61 2.94
C PHE A 41 29.58 5.48 2.60
N LYS A 42 29.94 4.27 2.98
CA LYS A 42 28.95 3.19 3.11
C LYS A 42 28.02 3.56 4.25
N ASN A 43 26.76 3.85 3.92
CA ASN A 43 25.75 4.08 4.92
C ASN A 43 25.49 2.74 5.65
N PRO A 44 25.79 2.63 6.97
CA PRO A 44 25.52 1.39 7.70
C PRO A 44 24.06 0.95 7.61
N GLY A 45 23.15 1.91 7.39
CA GLY A 45 21.73 1.65 7.18
C GLY A 45 21.43 0.83 5.93
N ASP A 46 22.21 0.96 4.87
CA ASP A 46 21.97 0.21 3.62
C ASP A 46 22.33 -1.28 3.82
N GLU A 47 23.41 -1.59 4.53
CA GLU A 47 23.76 -2.98 4.87
C GLU A 47 22.73 -3.64 5.78
N ILE A 48 22.16 -2.85 6.73
CA ILE A 48 21.10 -3.33 7.64
C ILE A 48 19.81 -3.53 6.85
N LYS A 49 19.45 -2.59 5.97
CA LYS A 49 18.28 -2.67 5.10
C LYS A 49 18.34 -3.91 4.20
N ASP A 50 19.49 -4.16 3.56
CA ASP A 50 19.68 -5.33 2.70
C ASP A 50 19.59 -6.64 3.49
N LYS A 51 20.16 -6.68 4.70
CA LYS A 51 20.05 -7.84 5.60
C LYS A 51 18.62 -8.08 6.08
N LEU A 52 17.88 -7.01 6.39
CA LEU A 52 16.49 -7.11 6.80
C LEU A 52 15.60 -7.55 5.64
N ASN A 53 15.75 -6.93 4.47
CA ASN A 53 15.01 -7.31 3.27
C ASN A 53 15.28 -8.76 2.86
N LYS A 54 16.52 -9.22 2.95
CA LYS A 54 16.88 -10.60 2.68
C LYS A 54 16.25 -11.57 3.68
N LYS A 55 16.24 -11.23 4.98
CA LYS A 55 15.58 -12.04 6.00
C LYS A 55 14.05 -12.11 5.83
N ILE A 56 13.44 -11.04 5.32
CA ILE A 56 12.00 -11.01 5.06
C ILE A 56 11.67 -11.80 3.79
N ALA A 57 12.47 -11.67 2.73
CA ALA A 57 12.29 -12.38 1.48
C ALA A 57 12.53 -13.91 1.61
N ASP A 58 13.40 -14.33 2.53
CA ASP A 58 13.78 -15.73 2.71
C ASP A 58 12.87 -16.50 3.70
N LYS A 59 11.89 -15.83 4.37
CA LYS A 59 10.90 -16.53 5.19
C LYS A 59 9.82 -17.12 4.28
N PRO A 60 9.68 -18.45 4.22
CA PRO A 60 8.56 -19.05 3.50
C PRO A 60 7.26 -18.56 4.14
N ILE A 61 6.32 -18.14 3.30
CA ILE A 61 4.97 -17.79 3.75
C ILE A 61 4.37 -19.04 4.36
N ASP A 62 3.80 -18.92 5.57
CA ASP A 62 3.16 -20.01 6.28
C ASP A 62 2.05 -20.62 5.41
N ASP A 63 1.99 -21.95 5.33
CA ASP A 63 1.00 -22.64 4.52
C ASP A 63 -0.43 -22.39 5.00
N SER A 64 -0.63 -22.04 6.28
CA SER A 64 -1.92 -21.61 6.83
C SER A 64 -2.49 -20.37 6.13
N PHE A 65 -1.62 -19.50 5.58
CA PHE A 65 -2.04 -18.29 4.85
C PHE A 65 -2.44 -18.58 3.39
N ARG A 66 -2.26 -19.81 2.92
CA ARG A 66 -2.58 -20.27 1.56
C ARG A 66 -3.94 -20.93 1.46
N SER A 67 -4.69 -21.00 2.54
CA SER A 67 -6.01 -21.61 2.58
C SER A 67 -7.06 -20.60 3.06
N ASP A 68 -8.28 -20.76 2.54
CA ASP A 68 -9.41 -19.97 2.98
C ASP A 68 -9.65 -20.13 4.49
N GLN A 69 -9.89 -19.02 5.16
CA GLN A 69 -10.12 -18.99 6.61
C GLN A 69 -11.60 -18.77 6.91
N PHE A 70 -12.13 -19.60 7.79
CA PHE A 70 -13.47 -19.41 8.33
C PHE A 70 -13.37 -18.73 9.71
N LEU A 71 -13.96 -17.54 9.81
CA LEU A 71 -13.82 -16.66 10.98
C LEU A 71 -15.07 -16.65 11.88
N GLY A 72 -16.05 -17.49 11.57
CA GLY A 72 -17.20 -17.70 12.42
C GLY A 72 -18.55 -17.43 11.77
N GLN A 73 -19.58 -17.77 12.55
CA GLN A 73 -21.00 -17.54 12.21
C GLN A 73 -21.63 -16.67 13.28
N PHE A 74 -22.44 -15.70 12.85
CA PHE A 74 -23.04 -14.68 13.71
C PHE A 74 -24.51 -14.47 13.37
N ASP A 75 -25.34 -14.36 14.38
CA ASP A 75 -26.76 -14.02 14.26
C ASP A 75 -26.93 -12.54 14.50
N VAL A 76 -27.60 -11.85 13.58
CA VAL A 76 -27.86 -10.42 13.69
C VAL A 76 -29.32 -10.07 13.35
N LYS A 77 -29.81 -8.98 13.92
CA LYS A 77 -31.12 -8.38 13.58
C LYS A 77 -30.97 -7.07 12.80
N SER A 78 -29.82 -6.91 12.14
CA SER A 78 -29.40 -5.70 11.44
C SER A 78 -29.89 -5.63 10.00
N LYS A 79 -30.14 -4.43 9.50
CA LYS A 79 -30.43 -4.20 8.08
C LYS A 79 -29.16 -4.25 7.24
N TYR A 80 -28.08 -3.71 7.78
CA TYR A 80 -26.76 -3.68 7.16
C TYR A 80 -25.67 -3.99 8.18
N LEU A 81 -24.48 -4.27 7.70
CA LEU A 81 -23.24 -4.34 8.51
C LEU A 81 -22.37 -3.15 8.18
N LYS A 82 -21.75 -2.57 9.20
CA LYS A 82 -20.64 -1.64 9.05
C LYS A 82 -19.34 -2.43 9.22
N ILE A 83 -18.53 -2.44 8.18
CA ILE A 83 -17.20 -3.07 8.17
C ILE A 83 -16.15 -1.98 8.27
N VAL A 84 -15.26 -2.10 9.24
CA VAL A 84 -14.12 -1.21 9.46
C VAL A 84 -12.87 -2.02 9.25
N CYS A 85 -12.04 -1.63 8.28
CA CYS A 85 -10.81 -2.36 7.96
C CYS A 85 -9.60 -1.44 7.86
N ARG A 86 -8.44 -1.98 8.18
CA ARG A 86 -7.13 -1.34 8.09
C ARG A 86 -6.04 -2.39 7.89
N ASP A 87 -4.85 -1.95 7.52
CA ASP A 87 -3.65 -2.75 7.67
C ASP A 87 -3.30 -2.88 9.16
N HIS A 88 -2.96 -4.08 9.62
CA HIS A 88 -2.61 -4.30 11.04
C HIS A 88 -1.10 -4.30 11.29
N GLU A 89 -0.29 -4.43 10.24
CA GLU A 89 1.17 -4.36 10.34
C GLU A 89 1.69 -3.04 9.76
N TYR A 90 2.23 -3.08 8.56
CA TYR A 90 2.81 -1.92 7.88
C TYR A 90 2.16 -1.73 6.51
N PRO A 91 1.57 -0.56 6.24
CA PRO A 91 0.92 -0.29 4.96
C PRO A 91 1.94 -0.36 3.82
N ASP A 92 1.90 -1.43 3.08
CA ASP A 92 2.82 -1.70 1.98
C ASP A 92 2.13 -1.87 0.62
N GLY A 93 0.85 -1.53 0.58
CA GLY A 93 0.03 -1.57 -0.62
C GLY A 93 -0.90 -2.77 -0.71
N ASP A 94 -1.20 -3.41 0.41
CA ASP A 94 -2.18 -4.49 0.51
C ASP A 94 -3.56 -4.06 0.05
N ARG A 95 -4.20 -4.91 -0.75
CA ARG A 95 -5.53 -4.67 -1.30
C ARG A 95 -6.43 -5.86 -1.08
N VAL A 96 -7.67 -5.57 -0.72
CA VAL A 96 -8.71 -6.57 -0.54
C VAL A 96 -9.97 -6.18 -1.28
N ARG A 97 -10.85 -7.13 -1.52
CA ARG A 97 -12.23 -6.89 -1.96
C ARG A 97 -13.23 -7.60 -1.08
N ILE A 98 -14.45 -7.12 -1.07
CA ILE A 98 -15.53 -7.71 -0.28
C ILE A 98 -16.58 -8.28 -1.21
N LEU A 99 -16.94 -9.54 -0.97
CA LEU A 99 -18.03 -10.22 -1.63
C LEU A 99 -19.12 -10.54 -0.63
N VAL A 100 -20.37 -10.50 -1.09
CA VAL A 100 -21.54 -10.98 -0.34
C VAL A 100 -22.30 -11.95 -1.23
N ASN A 101 -22.49 -13.18 -0.76
CA ASN A 101 -23.15 -14.25 -1.51
C ASN A 101 -22.57 -14.40 -2.92
N ASP A 102 -21.25 -14.47 -3.01
CA ASP A 102 -20.43 -14.59 -4.23
C ASP A 102 -20.48 -13.38 -5.20
N LYS A 103 -21.17 -12.31 -4.81
CA LYS A 103 -21.21 -11.05 -5.60
C LYS A 103 -20.23 -10.05 -5.03
N VAL A 104 -19.40 -9.46 -5.88
CA VAL A 104 -18.51 -8.37 -5.49
C VAL A 104 -19.35 -7.14 -5.13
N VAL A 105 -19.27 -6.71 -3.87
CA VAL A 105 -19.96 -5.52 -3.35
C VAL A 105 -18.99 -4.34 -3.31
N ILE A 106 -17.75 -4.60 -2.88
CA ILE A 106 -16.69 -3.60 -2.87
C ILE A 106 -15.53 -4.18 -3.66
N PRO A 107 -15.24 -3.63 -4.86
CA PRO A 107 -14.29 -4.26 -5.78
C PRO A 107 -12.84 -4.15 -5.33
N GLU A 108 -12.48 -3.08 -4.63
CA GLU A 108 -11.11 -2.86 -4.17
C GLU A 108 -11.07 -1.92 -2.95
N ILE A 109 -10.28 -2.30 -1.96
CA ILE A 109 -9.95 -1.51 -0.79
C ILE A 109 -8.43 -1.55 -0.63
N LEU A 110 -7.77 -0.40 -0.75
CA LEU A 110 -6.38 -0.25 -0.33
C LEU A 110 -6.35 -0.15 1.20
N LEU A 111 -5.65 -1.08 1.85
CA LEU A 111 -5.45 -1.08 3.29
C LEU A 111 -4.40 -0.04 3.67
N GLU A 112 -4.72 0.74 4.68
CA GLU A 112 -3.86 1.79 5.23
C GLU A 112 -3.82 1.66 6.75
N SER A 113 -2.93 2.39 7.43
CA SER A 113 -2.92 2.48 8.90
C SER A 113 -4.21 3.08 9.43
N ALA A 114 -4.80 4.02 8.69
CA ALA A 114 -6.09 4.61 9.02
C ALA A 114 -7.22 3.64 8.67
N SER A 115 -8.16 3.46 9.60
CA SER A 115 -9.33 2.63 9.37
C SER A 115 -10.27 3.24 8.33
N LYS A 116 -10.77 2.41 7.41
CA LYS A 116 -11.81 2.76 6.43
C LYS A 116 -13.10 2.03 6.75
N GLU A 117 -14.22 2.71 6.53
CA GLU A 117 -15.57 2.20 6.84
C GLU A 117 -16.34 1.90 5.56
N TYR A 118 -17.04 0.77 5.55
CA TYR A 118 -17.87 0.30 4.45
C TYR A 118 -19.19 -0.25 4.99
N TYR A 119 -20.26 -0.07 4.23
CA TYR A 119 -21.59 -0.53 4.60
C TYR A 119 -22.07 -1.58 3.61
N ILE A 120 -22.58 -2.69 4.11
CA ILE A 120 -23.05 -3.84 3.34
C ILE A 120 -24.47 -4.17 3.76
N ASP A 121 -25.39 -4.13 2.80
CA ASP A 121 -26.78 -4.56 3.03
C ASP A 121 -26.87 -6.07 3.19
N LEU A 122 -27.67 -6.51 4.16
CA LEU A 122 -27.92 -7.91 4.41
C LEU A 122 -29.26 -8.34 3.81
N SER A 123 -29.24 -9.43 3.06
CA SER A 123 -30.44 -10.16 2.67
C SER A 123 -31.03 -10.89 3.86
N LYS A 124 -32.35 -11.12 3.86
CA LYS A 124 -33.00 -11.95 4.88
C LYS A 124 -32.41 -13.37 4.90
N GLY A 125 -32.15 -13.89 6.08
CA GLY A 125 -31.59 -15.22 6.28
C GLY A 125 -30.06 -15.21 6.14
N PHE A 126 -29.56 -16.12 5.35
CA PHE A 126 -28.13 -16.45 5.26
C PHE A 126 -27.36 -15.49 4.37
N ASN A 127 -26.28 -14.92 4.88
CA ASN A 127 -25.35 -14.07 4.14
C ASN A 127 -23.93 -14.56 4.35
N LYS A 128 -23.25 -14.93 3.27
CA LYS A 128 -21.83 -15.23 3.25
C LYS A 128 -21.07 -13.96 2.90
N VAL A 129 -20.29 -13.43 3.84
CA VAL A 129 -19.42 -12.27 3.61
C VAL A 129 -17.98 -12.77 3.51
N GLU A 130 -17.32 -12.46 2.40
CA GLU A 130 -15.97 -12.89 2.10
C GLU A 130 -15.07 -11.67 1.86
N PHE A 131 -13.88 -11.77 2.41
CA PHE A 131 -12.80 -10.80 2.18
C PHE A 131 -11.71 -11.53 1.40
N GLU A 132 -11.43 -11.09 0.19
CA GLU A 132 -10.44 -11.71 -0.69
C GLU A 132 -9.20 -10.84 -0.79
N ALA A 133 -8.02 -11.41 -0.54
CA ALA A 133 -6.75 -10.75 -0.77
C ALA A 133 -6.47 -10.60 -2.27
N LEU A 134 -6.34 -9.37 -2.76
CA LEU A 134 -6.07 -9.09 -4.17
C LEU A 134 -4.58 -9.11 -4.50
N ASN A 135 -3.76 -8.77 -3.52
CA ASN A 135 -2.30 -8.80 -3.61
C ASN A 135 -1.69 -9.06 -2.22
N GLN A 136 -0.38 -8.99 -2.11
CA GLN A 136 0.37 -9.18 -0.87
C GLN A 136 1.29 -7.98 -0.58
N GLY A 137 0.94 -6.81 -1.11
CA GLY A 137 1.76 -5.61 -0.96
C GLY A 137 3.19 -5.79 -1.51
N THR A 138 4.15 -5.18 -0.86
CA THR A 138 5.58 -5.31 -1.19
C THR A 138 6.31 -6.30 -0.27
N SER A 139 5.67 -6.78 0.80
CA SER A 139 6.30 -7.61 1.84
C SER A 139 5.33 -8.55 2.51
N GLY A 140 5.53 -9.83 2.39
CA GLY A 140 4.84 -10.85 3.16
C GLY A 140 3.47 -11.24 2.61
N PRO A 141 2.57 -11.78 3.45
CA PRO A 141 1.17 -11.98 3.10
C PRO A 141 0.40 -10.66 3.14
N ASN A 142 -0.81 -10.63 2.58
CA ASN A 142 -1.77 -9.54 2.80
C ASN A 142 -2.19 -9.51 4.26
N THR A 143 -1.98 -8.37 4.93
CA THR A 143 -2.22 -8.20 6.37
C THR A 143 -3.39 -7.27 6.61
N ALA A 144 -4.50 -7.81 7.12
CA ALA A 144 -5.69 -7.01 7.38
C ALA A 144 -6.29 -7.26 8.75
N ALA A 145 -6.68 -6.18 9.41
CA ALA A 145 -7.57 -6.18 10.56
C ALA A 145 -8.93 -5.66 10.15
N PHE A 146 -9.98 -6.32 10.60
CA PHE A 146 -11.32 -5.82 10.38
C PHE A 146 -12.21 -5.99 11.62
N ARG A 147 -13.18 -5.09 11.73
CA ARG A 147 -14.26 -5.14 12.70
C ARG A 147 -15.59 -5.01 11.97
N VAL A 148 -16.53 -5.83 12.36
CA VAL A 148 -17.87 -5.81 11.84
C VAL A 148 -18.82 -5.35 12.93
N TYR A 149 -19.63 -4.36 12.62
CA TYR A 149 -20.63 -3.81 13.53
C TYR A 149 -22.03 -4.00 12.94
N ASP A 150 -23.00 -4.14 13.81
CA ASP A 150 -24.42 -4.06 13.46
C ASP A 150 -24.86 -2.61 13.19
N ASP A 151 -26.12 -2.40 12.78
CA ASP A 151 -26.69 -1.08 12.54
C ASP A 151 -26.93 -0.25 13.81
N LYS A 152 -26.79 -0.87 15.00
CA LYS A 152 -26.85 -0.22 16.30
C LYS A 152 -25.46 0.14 16.84
N GLY A 153 -24.40 -0.24 16.12
CA GLY A 153 -23.01 0.02 16.51
C GLY A 153 -22.40 -1.02 17.45
N ASN A 154 -23.08 -2.16 17.70
CA ASN A 154 -22.49 -3.24 18.48
C ASN A 154 -21.49 -4.03 17.62
N ILE A 155 -20.42 -4.51 18.24
CA ILE A 155 -19.42 -5.34 17.56
C ILE A 155 -20.03 -6.74 17.35
N VAL A 156 -20.10 -7.17 16.10
CA VAL A 156 -20.46 -8.53 15.70
C VAL A 156 -19.23 -9.43 15.75
N THR A 157 -18.13 -8.99 15.17
CA THR A 157 -16.84 -9.71 15.21
C THR A 157 -15.68 -8.78 14.96
N SER A 158 -14.48 -9.19 15.42
CA SER A 158 -13.23 -8.51 15.17
C SER A 158 -12.14 -9.56 14.96
N ASN A 159 -11.46 -9.50 13.84
CA ASN A 159 -10.43 -10.47 13.47
C ASN A 159 -9.29 -9.79 12.69
N GLU A 160 -8.19 -10.50 12.62
CA GLU A 160 -7.02 -10.18 11.81
C GLU A 160 -6.70 -11.40 10.94
N TRP A 161 -6.15 -11.18 9.75
CA TRP A 161 -5.70 -12.26 8.88
C TRP A 161 -4.38 -11.93 8.21
N ASN A 162 -3.71 -13.01 7.81
CA ASN A 162 -2.57 -13.00 6.92
C ASN A 162 -2.89 -13.96 5.79
N LEU A 163 -3.17 -13.45 4.58
CA LEU A 163 -3.60 -14.25 3.44
C LEU A 163 -2.69 -14.04 2.23
N THR A 164 -2.47 -15.10 1.47
CA THR A 164 -1.86 -14.97 0.15
C THR A 164 -2.89 -14.49 -0.88
N THR A 165 -2.41 -13.95 -2.01
CA THR A 165 -3.27 -13.47 -3.10
C THR A 165 -4.29 -14.53 -3.53
N GLY A 166 -5.55 -14.13 -3.66
CA GLY A 166 -6.67 -14.98 -4.07
C GLY A 166 -7.32 -15.80 -2.95
N VAL A 167 -6.71 -15.83 -1.77
CA VAL A 167 -7.27 -16.52 -0.60
C VAL A 167 -8.31 -15.65 0.10
N LYS A 168 -9.28 -16.27 0.74
CA LYS A 168 -10.44 -15.59 1.34
C LYS A 168 -10.56 -15.86 2.83
N ALA A 169 -10.88 -14.81 3.57
CA ALA A 169 -11.43 -14.92 4.92
C ALA A 169 -12.96 -14.80 4.85
N LYS A 170 -13.69 -15.67 5.53
CA LYS A 170 -15.16 -15.83 5.43
C LYS A 170 -15.83 -15.72 6.77
N ILE A 171 -16.92 -14.96 6.83
CA ILE A 171 -17.89 -15.00 7.92
C ILE A 171 -19.26 -15.35 7.37
N ILE A 172 -20.06 -16.01 8.20
CA ILE A 172 -21.46 -16.28 7.93
C ILE A 172 -22.31 -15.40 8.85
N VAL A 173 -23.24 -14.69 8.27
CA VAL A 173 -24.15 -13.81 9.03
C VAL A 173 -25.58 -14.22 8.75
N LEU A 174 -26.26 -14.69 9.78
CA LEU A 174 -27.69 -15.02 9.72
C LEU A 174 -28.52 -13.82 10.18
N LYS A 175 -29.20 -13.20 9.23
CA LYS A 175 -30.12 -12.10 9.51
C LYS A 175 -31.47 -12.66 9.98
N LYS A 176 -31.76 -12.50 11.26
CA LYS A 176 -33.06 -12.86 11.89
C LYS A 176 -34.07 -11.72 11.74
N ASP A 177 -35.36 -12.08 11.68
CA ASP A 177 -36.45 -11.09 11.74
C ASP A 177 -36.54 -10.49 13.16
N GLU A 178 -36.95 -9.24 13.25
CA GLU A 178 -37.14 -8.57 14.54
C GLU A 178 -38.29 -9.21 15.37
N ASP A 179 -39.23 -9.90 14.72
CA ASP A 179 -40.47 -10.41 15.32
C ASP A 179 -40.40 -11.88 15.77
N ALA A 180 -39.25 -12.56 15.70
CA ALA A 180 -39.16 -14.01 15.97
C ALA A 180 -39.12 -14.41 17.45
N GLU A 181 -39.04 -13.49 18.40
CA GLU A 181 -38.94 -13.80 19.85
C GLU A 181 -40.23 -13.99 20.61
N THR A 182 -41.43 -13.77 19.96
CA THR A 182 -42.71 -13.80 20.69
C THR A 182 -43.41 -15.18 20.66
N LYS A 183 -42.81 -16.23 20.10
CA LYS A 183 -43.49 -17.52 19.93
C LYS A 183 -42.88 -18.72 20.69
N GLU A 184 -41.86 -18.53 21.52
CA GLU A 184 -41.31 -19.61 22.33
C GLU A 184 -41.58 -19.50 23.84
N SER A 185 -42.56 -18.72 24.25
CA SER A 185 -43.01 -18.65 25.65
C SER A 185 -44.53 -18.76 25.77
N GLU A 186 -45.10 -19.88 25.28
CA GLU A 186 -46.40 -20.42 25.72
C GLU A 186 -46.28 -21.93 25.88
#